data_4fcc12de803b9c51813218d3ac469b79
#
_entry.id   4fcc12de803b9c51813218d3ac469b79
#
_cell.length_a   1.000
_cell.length_b   1.000
_cell.length_c   1.000
_cell.angle_alpha   90.00
_cell.angle_beta   90.00
_cell.angle_gamma   90.00
#
_symmetry.space_group_name_H-M   'P 1'
#
loop_
_entity.id
_entity.type
_entity.pdbx_description
1 polymer ?
#
loop_
_entity_poly.entity_id
_entity_poly.type
_entity_poly.pdbx_seq_one_letter_code
_entity_poly.pdbx_strand_id
1 'polypeptide(L)'
;MNEYVLSAIAAAFFAGATALVLLPLARRIPALLELRWQQEVEEHMAHQRDGISHIELSGYPPYAIVAIGAVLGFVSLTAYGFNAEGAAACVFFFSLLLLLAINVKHALLPDMVVLPAMWAALLFHAFTGHATEHLYGAVAGYAAPFLLMLVMKRVTRAEAIGRGDMKALAMAGAWFGLAAVPVLLGAFLVSAVAYAILAKLIRQGSDLVPTGPAHLAASLAFLLYARGL
;
A
#
# COMPACT_ATOMS: atom_id res chain seq x y z
N MET A 1 -9.36 -27.01 18.75
CA MET A 1 -9.90 -25.63 18.88
C MET A 1 -10.50 -25.29 17.54
N ASN A 2 -11.73 -24.75 17.49
CA ASN A 2 -12.41 -24.53 16.23
C ASN A 2 -11.65 -23.45 15.43
N GLU A 3 -11.40 -23.65 14.12
CA GLU A 3 -10.64 -22.72 13.26
C GLU A 3 -11.22 -21.30 13.27
N TYR A 4 -12.53 -21.18 13.37
CA TYR A 4 -13.21 -19.88 13.49
C TYR A 4 -12.88 -19.14 14.79
N VAL A 5 -12.65 -19.84 15.90
CA VAL A 5 -12.25 -19.22 17.17
C VAL A 5 -10.83 -18.69 17.07
N LEU A 6 -9.93 -19.46 16.46
CA LEU A 6 -8.55 -19.01 16.20
C LEU A 6 -8.53 -17.79 15.29
N SER A 7 -9.32 -17.79 14.22
CA SER A 7 -9.41 -16.65 13.29
C SER A 7 -9.95 -15.40 13.98
N ALA A 8 -10.93 -15.55 14.87
CA ALA A 8 -11.48 -14.44 15.65
C ALA A 8 -10.45 -13.86 16.65
N ILE A 9 -9.69 -14.72 17.35
CA ILE A 9 -8.63 -14.30 18.26
C ILE A 9 -7.54 -13.53 17.48
N ALA A 10 -7.13 -14.04 16.33
CA ALA A 10 -6.13 -13.42 15.51
C ALA A 10 -6.61 -12.09 14.91
N ALA A 11 -7.88 -11.99 14.51
CA ALA A 11 -8.49 -10.71 14.08
C ALA A 11 -8.48 -9.68 15.21
N ALA A 12 -8.81 -10.09 16.44
CA ALA A 12 -8.73 -9.21 17.60
C ALA A 12 -7.30 -8.77 17.90
N PHE A 13 -6.31 -9.69 17.80
CA PHE A 13 -4.90 -9.34 17.94
C PHE A 13 -4.44 -8.35 16.87
N PHE A 14 -4.83 -8.58 15.60
CA PHE A 14 -4.49 -7.70 14.49
C PHE A 14 -5.13 -6.31 14.65
N ALA A 15 -6.38 -6.25 15.11
CA ALA A 15 -7.04 -5.00 15.45
C ALA A 15 -6.31 -4.26 16.57
N GLY A 16 -5.90 -4.97 17.63
CA GLY A 16 -5.09 -4.41 18.71
C GLY A 16 -3.74 -3.87 18.23
N ALA A 17 -3.02 -4.63 17.40
CA ALA A 17 -1.78 -4.18 16.78
C ALA A 17 -1.98 -2.95 15.89
N THR A 18 -3.08 -2.90 15.12
CA THR A 18 -3.45 -1.74 14.32
C THR A 18 -3.68 -0.51 15.20
N ALA A 19 -4.42 -0.65 16.29
CA ALA A 19 -4.69 0.46 17.19
C ALA A 19 -3.44 0.95 17.93
N LEU A 20 -2.63 0.03 18.46
CA LEU A 20 -1.50 0.35 19.33
C LEU A 20 -0.23 0.74 18.57
N VAL A 21 0.00 0.18 17.40
CA VAL A 21 1.24 0.36 16.65
C VAL A 21 1.02 1.17 15.38
N LEU A 22 0.07 0.76 14.52
CA LEU A 22 -0.12 1.37 13.20
C LEU A 22 -0.61 2.81 13.31
N LEU A 23 -1.60 3.11 14.16
CA LEU A 23 -2.13 4.47 14.27
C LEU A 23 -1.07 5.48 14.76
N PRO A 24 -0.24 5.20 15.80
CA PRO A 24 0.86 6.09 16.17
C PRO A 24 1.92 6.24 15.06
N LEU A 25 2.28 5.14 14.36
CA LEU A 25 3.21 5.18 13.25
C LEU A 25 2.68 6.02 12.08
N ALA A 26 1.41 5.84 11.71
CA ALA A 26 0.78 6.60 10.64
C ALA A 26 0.76 8.12 10.90
N ARG A 27 0.78 8.53 12.18
CA ARG A 27 0.88 9.95 12.57
C ARG A 27 2.33 10.44 12.63
N ARG A 28 3.27 9.60 13.08
CA ARG A 28 4.68 9.99 13.28
C ARG A 28 5.50 9.98 11.99
N ILE A 29 5.27 9.02 11.10
CA ILE A 29 6.03 8.87 9.86
C ILE A 29 5.97 10.13 8.99
N PRO A 30 4.79 10.71 8.68
CA PRO A 30 4.73 11.94 7.90
C PRO A 30 5.47 13.12 8.55
N ALA A 31 5.34 13.28 9.87
CA ALA A 31 6.04 14.34 10.59
C ALA A 31 7.57 14.19 10.54
N LEU A 32 8.08 12.94 10.63
CA LEU A 32 9.51 12.66 10.48
C LEU A 32 10.03 12.91 9.07
N LEU A 33 9.23 12.57 8.05
CA LEU A 33 9.57 12.84 6.65
C LEU A 33 9.63 14.33 6.38
N GLU A 34 8.69 15.09 6.93
CA GLU A 34 8.66 16.55 6.80
C GLU A 34 9.89 17.20 7.46
N LEU A 35 10.25 16.77 8.66
CA LEU A 35 11.46 17.26 9.32
C LEU A 35 12.73 16.96 8.52
N ARG A 36 12.88 15.77 7.97
CA ARG A 36 14.02 15.42 7.10
C ARG A 36 14.02 16.26 5.84
N TRP A 37 12.87 16.43 5.22
CA TRP A 37 12.73 17.21 4.00
C TRP A 37 13.04 18.69 4.23
N GLN A 38 12.59 19.26 5.35
CA GLN A 38 12.94 20.62 5.75
C GLN A 38 14.45 20.77 5.97
N GLN A 39 15.11 19.80 6.60
CA GLN A 39 16.57 19.80 6.76
C GLN A 39 17.31 19.74 5.41
N GLU A 40 16.88 18.85 4.50
CA GLU A 40 17.45 18.75 3.16
C GLU A 40 17.19 20.01 2.32
N VAL A 41 16.03 20.63 2.48
CA VAL A 41 15.67 21.88 1.79
C VAL A 41 16.44 23.06 2.36
N GLU A 42 16.63 23.16 3.67
CA GLU A 42 17.44 24.20 4.29
C GLU A 42 18.90 24.13 3.87
N GLU A 43 19.45 22.92 3.69
CA GLU A 43 20.81 22.71 3.18
C GLU A 43 20.95 23.07 1.69
N HIS A 44 19.91 22.88 0.88
CA HIS A 44 19.99 23.06 -0.59
C HIS A 44 19.32 24.34 -1.10
N MET A 45 18.45 25.01 -0.35
CA MET A 45 17.59 26.09 -0.80
C MET A 45 17.61 27.35 0.08
N ALA A 46 18.78 27.89 0.33
CA ALA A 46 18.89 29.27 0.85
C ALA A 46 18.29 30.32 -0.12
N HIS A 47 17.72 29.92 -1.25
CA HIS A 47 17.35 30.85 -2.32
C HIS A 47 15.91 30.74 -2.88
N GLN A 48 15.04 29.83 -2.42
CA GLN A 48 13.65 29.80 -2.94
C GLN A 48 12.63 29.38 -1.88
N ARG A 49 12.17 30.36 -1.11
CA ARG A 49 10.98 30.23 -0.27
C ARG A 49 9.72 30.44 -1.11
N ASP A 50 9.19 29.38 -1.69
CA ASP A 50 7.78 29.33 -2.07
C ASP A 50 7.11 28.23 -1.26
N GLY A 51 6.13 28.64 -0.47
CA GLY A 51 5.47 27.81 0.53
C GLY A 51 4.76 26.62 -0.11
N ILE A 52 5.17 25.43 0.30
CA ILE A 52 4.40 24.22 0.05
C ILE A 52 3.18 24.28 0.97
N SER A 53 2.02 24.48 0.37
CA SER A 53 0.75 24.38 1.09
C SER A 53 0.58 22.94 1.60
N HIS A 54 0.52 22.77 2.92
CA HIS A 54 0.14 21.51 3.54
C HIS A 54 -1.29 21.16 3.15
N ILE A 55 -1.45 20.22 2.22
CA ILE A 55 -2.76 19.69 1.86
C ILE A 55 -3.17 18.70 2.94
N GLU A 56 -3.90 19.19 3.95
CA GLU A 56 -4.59 18.30 4.89
C GLU A 56 -5.81 17.70 4.22
N LEU A 57 -5.65 16.48 3.69
CA LEU A 57 -6.79 15.67 3.28
C LEU A 57 -7.53 15.16 4.52
N SER A 58 -8.84 15.27 4.54
CA SER A 58 -9.67 14.66 5.59
C SER A 58 -9.43 13.16 5.63
N GLY A 59 -8.75 12.67 6.69
CA GLY A 59 -8.43 11.27 6.87
C GLY A 59 -9.64 10.45 7.35
N TYR A 60 -9.53 9.13 7.27
CA TYR A 60 -10.50 8.23 7.87
C TYR A 60 -10.48 8.31 9.40
N PRO A 61 -11.62 8.14 10.08
CA PRO A 61 -11.64 8.08 11.51
C PRO A 61 -10.84 6.86 12.00
N PRO A 62 -10.11 6.98 13.14
CA PRO A 62 -9.22 5.93 13.63
C PRO A 62 -9.89 4.55 13.78
N TYR A 63 -11.14 4.53 14.19
CA TYR A 63 -11.91 3.28 14.33
C TYR A 63 -12.15 2.55 12.99
N ALA A 64 -12.26 3.29 11.87
CA ALA A 64 -12.41 2.67 10.55
C ALA A 64 -11.11 1.93 10.15
N ILE A 65 -9.94 2.50 10.41
CA ILE A 65 -8.65 1.86 10.14
C ILE A 65 -8.48 0.60 10.99
N VAL A 66 -8.87 0.66 12.28
CA VAL A 66 -8.83 -0.52 13.17
C VAL A 66 -9.79 -1.61 12.69
N ALA A 67 -11.00 -1.24 12.26
CA ALA A 67 -11.96 -2.20 11.71
C ALA A 67 -11.46 -2.85 10.42
N ILE A 68 -10.89 -2.07 9.51
CA ILE A 68 -10.25 -2.60 8.28
C ILE A 68 -9.09 -3.54 8.67
N GLY A 69 -8.27 -3.18 9.64
CA GLY A 69 -7.18 -4.02 10.13
C GLY A 69 -7.68 -5.38 10.67
N ALA A 70 -8.74 -5.37 11.47
CA ALA A 70 -9.35 -6.60 11.97
C ALA A 70 -9.86 -7.50 10.83
N VAL A 71 -10.53 -6.92 9.84
CA VAL A 71 -11.03 -7.66 8.66
C VAL A 71 -9.86 -8.22 7.85
N LEU A 72 -8.81 -7.45 7.60
CA LEU A 72 -7.64 -7.90 6.84
C LEU A 72 -6.90 -9.02 7.56
N GLY A 73 -6.74 -8.93 8.88
CA GLY A 73 -6.14 -10.01 9.69
C GLY A 73 -6.97 -11.28 9.63
N PHE A 74 -8.30 -11.16 9.77
CA PHE A 74 -9.21 -12.30 9.65
C PHE A 74 -9.11 -12.94 8.25
N VAL A 75 -9.20 -12.14 7.18
CA VAL A 75 -9.11 -12.61 5.79
C VAL A 75 -7.77 -13.26 5.51
N SER A 76 -6.65 -12.69 5.98
CA SER A 76 -5.31 -13.27 5.78
C SER A 76 -5.21 -14.66 6.39
N LEU A 77 -5.65 -14.84 7.62
CA LEU A 77 -5.53 -16.10 8.35
C LEU A 77 -6.55 -17.16 7.90
N THR A 78 -7.73 -16.76 7.46
CA THR A 78 -8.69 -17.69 6.82
C THR A 78 -8.22 -18.10 5.43
N ALA A 79 -7.55 -17.20 4.69
CA ALA A 79 -7.05 -17.49 3.35
C ALA A 79 -5.79 -18.36 3.35
N TYR A 80 -4.83 -18.09 4.23
CA TYR A 80 -3.52 -18.76 4.23
C TYR A 80 -3.33 -19.75 5.39
N GLY A 81 -4.23 -19.74 6.38
CA GLY A 81 -4.15 -20.58 7.58
C GLY A 81 -3.23 -20.00 8.67
N PHE A 82 -3.17 -20.72 9.81
CA PHE A 82 -2.32 -20.37 10.95
C PHE A 82 -0.91 -20.97 10.79
N ASN A 83 -0.17 -20.48 9.83
CA ASN A 83 1.19 -20.91 9.50
C ASN A 83 2.07 -19.69 9.13
N ALA A 84 3.29 -19.94 8.67
CA ALA A 84 4.21 -18.88 8.28
C ALA A 84 3.68 -18.01 7.12
N GLU A 85 2.92 -18.58 6.19
CA GLU A 85 2.32 -17.85 5.07
C GLU A 85 1.21 -16.92 5.56
N GLY A 86 0.35 -17.37 6.48
CA GLY A 86 -0.67 -16.54 7.09
C GLY A 86 -0.07 -15.38 7.89
N ALA A 87 1.01 -15.63 8.63
CA ALA A 87 1.75 -14.57 9.32
C ALA A 87 2.37 -13.58 8.33
N ALA A 88 2.95 -14.07 7.25
CA ALA A 88 3.52 -13.25 6.18
C ALA A 88 2.45 -12.38 5.50
N ALA A 89 1.27 -12.94 5.20
CA ALA A 89 0.13 -12.20 4.67
C ALA A 89 -0.33 -11.09 5.65
N CYS A 90 -0.36 -11.36 6.95
CA CYS A 90 -0.65 -10.34 7.96
C CYS A 90 0.37 -9.20 7.94
N VAL A 91 1.66 -9.48 7.81
CA VAL A 91 2.71 -8.45 7.70
C VAL A 91 2.51 -7.59 6.44
N PHE A 92 2.19 -8.21 5.31
CA PHE A 92 1.88 -7.49 4.08
C PHE A 92 0.68 -6.56 4.24
N PHE A 93 -0.46 -7.08 4.69
CA PHE A 93 -1.67 -6.27 4.82
C PHE A 93 -1.56 -5.21 5.92
N PHE A 94 -0.78 -5.47 6.98
CA PHE A 94 -0.46 -4.45 7.97
C PHE A 94 0.36 -3.30 7.36
N SER A 95 1.38 -3.62 6.55
CA SER A 95 2.17 -2.61 5.83
C SER A 95 1.32 -1.82 4.85
N LEU A 96 0.43 -2.50 4.12
CA LEU A 96 -0.48 -1.87 3.17
C LEU A 96 -1.52 -0.97 3.86
N LEU A 97 -2.02 -1.38 5.03
CA LEU A 97 -2.94 -0.58 5.83
C LEU A 97 -2.24 0.67 6.40
N LEU A 98 -0.98 0.56 6.80
CA LEU A 98 -0.17 1.69 7.22
C LEU A 98 0.02 2.69 6.06
N LEU A 99 0.35 2.19 4.87
CA LEU A 99 0.45 3.00 3.65
C LEU A 99 -0.89 3.67 3.31
N LEU A 100 -2.01 2.94 3.40
CA LEU A 100 -3.35 3.48 3.21
C LEU A 100 -3.64 4.63 4.17
N ALA A 101 -3.36 4.43 5.46
CA ALA A 101 -3.62 5.44 6.50
C ALA A 101 -2.84 6.73 6.27
N ILE A 102 -1.58 6.62 5.82
CA ILE A 102 -0.74 7.77 5.47
C ILE A 102 -1.23 8.39 4.16
N ASN A 103 -1.48 7.57 3.13
CA ASN A 103 -1.80 8.04 1.79
C ASN A 103 -3.13 8.79 1.73
N VAL A 104 -4.15 8.35 2.44
CA VAL A 104 -5.46 9.03 2.47
C VAL A 104 -5.35 10.44 3.07
N LYS A 105 -4.45 10.63 4.03
CA LYS A 105 -4.27 11.91 4.70
C LYS A 105 -3.28 12.83 3.99
N HIS A 106 -2.19 12.27 3.48
CA HIS A 106 -1.05 13.04 2.98
C HIS A 106 -0.76 12.82 1.48
N ALA A 107 -1.50 11.94 0.79
CA ALA A 107 -1.25 11.50 -0.59
C ALA A 107 0.19 10.97 -0.84
N LEU A 108 0.84 10.46 0.22
CA LEU A 108 2.20 9.94 0.20
C LEU A 108 2.23 8.42 0.37
N LEU A 109 3.18 7.77 -0.30
CA LEU A 109 3.55 6.37 -0.11
C LEU A 109 5.03 6.33 0.29
N PRO A 110 5.36 6.41 1.60
CA PRO A 110 6.72 6.61 2.06
C PRO A 110 7.59 5.37 1.86
N ASP A 111 8.78 5.58 1.31
CA ASP A 111 9.80 4.55 1.05
C ASP A 111 10.21 3.79 2.31
N MET A 112 10.19 4.47 3.47
CA MET A 112 10.52 3.86 4.76
C MET A 112 9.50 2.79 5.22
N VAL A 113 8.36 2.66 4.56
CA VAL A 113 7.40 1.57 4.76
C VAL A 113 7.44 0.59 3.59
N VAL A 114 7.42 1.09 2.36
CA VAL A 114 7.38 0.27 1.14
C VAL A 114 8.63 -0.61 1.01
N LEU A 115 9.83 -0.03 1.17
CA LEU A 115 11.05 -0.79 0.95
C LEU A 115 11.30 -1.88 2.00
N PRO A 116 11.18 -1.62 3.32
CA PRO A 116 11.29 -2.70 4.30
C PRO A 116 10.27 -3.81 4.10
N ALA A 117 9.01 -3.48 3.76
CA ALA A 117 7.99 -4.48 3.49
C ALA A 117 8.31 -5.30 2.24
N MET A 118 8.85 -4.70 1.18
CA MET A 118 9.31 -5.40 -0.01
C MET A 118 10.49 -6.34 0.31
N TRP A 119 11.49 -5.88 1.07
CA TRP A 119 12.62 -6.70 1.48
C TRP A 119 12.20 -7.86 2.40
N ALA A 120 11.23 -7.61 3.30
CA ALA A 120 10.67 -8.68 4.14
C ALA A 120 10.03 -9.79 3.29
N ALA A 121 9.30 -9.43 2.23
CA ALA A 121 8.75 -10.38 1.28
C ALA A 121 9.83 -11.21 0.60
N LEU A 122 10.84 -10.55 0.02
CA LEU A 122 11.93 -11.22 -0.69
C LEU A 122 12.72 -12.16 0.22
N LEU A 123 13.02 -11.74 1.45
CA LEU A 123 13.68 -12.59 2.45
C LEU A 123 12.81 -13.78 2.83
N PHE A 124 11.52 -13.57 3.12
CA PHE A 124 10.60 -14.66 3.43
C PHE A 124 10.57 -15.71 2.32
N HIS A 125 10.43 -15.28 1.07
CA HIS A 125 10.39 -16.20 -0.09
C HIS A 125 11.76 -16.78 -0.44
N ALA A 126 12.86 -16.15 -0.05
CA ALA A 126 14.19 -16.74 -0.13
C ALA A 126 14.33 -17.94 0.83
N PHE A 127 13.82 -17.83 2.06
CA PHE A 127 13.82 -18.92 3.03
C PHE A 127 12.86 -20.06 2.68
N THR A 128 11.76 -19.77 1.98
CA THR A 128 10.78 -20.79 1.54
C THR A 128 11.11 -21.42 0.18
N GLY A 129 12.20 -21.00 -0.47
CA GLY A 129 12.66 -21.57 -1.75
C GLY A 129 11.99 -20.98 -3.01
N HIS A 130 11.22 -19.90 -2.87
CA HIS A 130 10.49 -19.27 -3.98
C HIS A 130 11.08 -17.90 -4.39
N ALA A 131 12.34 -17.63 -4.05
CA ALA A 131 13.00 -16.33 -4.25
C ALA A 131 12.89 -15.79 -5.68
N THR A 132 13.11 -16.63 -6.67
CA THR A 132 13.20 -16.21 -8.09
C THR A 132 11.88 -15.64 -8.59
N GLU A 133 10.77 -16.31 -8.32
CA GLU A 133 9.43 -15.88 -8.74
C GLU A 133 9.06 -14.53 -8.11
N HIS A 134 9.33 -14.38 -6.84
CA HIS A 134 9.02 -13.18 -6.07
C HIS A 134 9.95 -12.02 -6.40
N LEU A 135 11.22 -12.30 -6.73
CA LEU A 135 12.14 -11.29 -7.25
C LEU A 135 11.68 -10.75 -8.60
N TYR A 136 11.31 -11.63 -9.54
CA TYR A 136 10.73 -11.20 -10.81
C TYR A 136 9.40 -10.49 -10.64
N GLY A 137 8.61 -10.89 -9.64
CA GLY A 137 7.39 -10.20 -9.25
C GLY A 137 7.65 -8.75 -8.83
N ALA A 138 8.66 -8.52 -7.99
CA ALA A 138 9.07 -7.17 -7.59
C ALA A 138 9.55 -6.33 -8.78
N VAL A 139 10.41 -6.91 -9.63
CA VAL A 139 10.92 -6.23 -10.83
C VAL A 139 9.80 -5.88 -11.79
N ALA A 140 8.94 -6.84 -12.11
CA ALA A 140 7.81 -6.62 -13.02
C ALA A 140 6.77 -5.66 -12.43
N GLY A 141 6.51 -5.75 -11.11
CA GLY A 141 5.61 -4.84 -10.39
C GLY A 141 6.06 -3.38 -10.42
N TYR A 142 7.37 -3.13 -10.55
CA TYR A 142 7.89 -1.79 -10.80
C TYR A 142 7.92 -1.44 -12.29
N ALA A 143 8.46 -2.34 -13.11
CA ALA A 143 8.73 -2.08 -14.53
C ALA A 143 7.45 -1.91 -15.37
N ALA A 144 6.41 -2.71 -15.11
CA ALA A 144 5.17 -2.66 -15.88
C ALA A 144 4.45 -1.31 -15.73
N PRO A 145 4.17 -0.79 -14.53
CA PRO A 145 3.56 0.55 -14.38
C PRO A 145 4.51 1.66 -14.84
N PHE A 146 5.84 1.50 -14.71
CA PHE A 146 6.81 2.46 -15.23
C PHE A 146 6.74 2.56 -16.76
N LEU A 147 6.74 1.43 -17.46
CA LEU A 147 6.59 1.40 -18.93
C LEU A 147 5.24 1.97 -19.37
N LEU A 148 4.17 1.61 -18.66
CA LEU A 148 2.84 2.16 -18.92
C LEU A 148 2.83 3.69 -18.74
N MET A 149 3.45 4.20 -17.69
CA MET A 149 3.58 5.64 -17.46
C MET A 149 4.34 6.33 -18.61
N LEU A 150 5.44 5.72 -19.11
CA LEU A 150 6.18 6.28 -20.25
C LEU A 150 5.32 6.36 -21.52
N VAL A 151 4.52 5.33 -21.79
CA VAL A 151 3.59 5.33 -22.92
C VAL A 151 2.50 6.38 -22.73
N MET A 152 1.88 6.42 -21.56
CA MET A 152 0.84 7.40 -21.23
C MET A 152 1.36 8.83 -21.33
N LYS A 153 2.56 9.10 -20.82
CA LYS A 153 3.20 10.43 -20.92
C LYS A 153 3.41 10.88 -22.37
N ARG A 154 3.72 9.94 -23.29
CA ARG A 154 3.85 10.26 -24.71
C ARG A 154 2.51 10.57 -25.40
N VAL A 155 1.43 9.89 -24.97
CA VAL A 155 0.10 10.01 -25.57
C VAL A 155 -0.68 11.18 -24.97
N THR A 156 -0.75 11.27 -23.64
CA THR A 156 -1.60 12.22 -22.91
C THR A 156 -0.84 13.44 -22.37
N ARG A 157 0.51 13.43 -22.43
CA ARG A 157 1.40 14.41 -21.81
C ARG A 157 1.22 14.57 -20.30
N ALA A 158 0.52 13.63 -19.64
CA ALA A 158 0.27 13.60 -18.21
C ALA A 158 1.02 12.44 -17.53
N GLU A 159 1.46 12.63 -16.31
CA GLU A 159 1.98 11.55 -15.46
C GLU A 159 0.79 10.91 -14.72
N ALA A 160 0.29 9.79 -15.28
CA ALA A 160 -0.91 9.12 -14.77
C ALA A 160 -0.63 8.21 -13.56
N ILE A 161 0.63 7.77 -13.36
CA ILE A 161 1.04 6.87 -12.27
C ILE A 161 2.21 7.50 -11.52
N GLY A 162 2.07 7.64 -10.21
CA GLY A 162 3.10 8.18 -9.34
C GLY A 162 4.25 7.21 -9.11
N ARG A 163 5.44 7.72 -8.80
CA ARG A 163 6.60 6.87 -8.44
C ARG A 163 6.35 6.04 -7.19
N GLY A 164 5.57 6.56 -6.25
CA GLY A 164 5.15 5.82 -5.05
C GLY A 164 4.31 4.60 -5.40
N ASP A 165 3.39 4.73 -6.35
CA ASP A 165 2.53 3.63 -6.80
C ASP A 165 3.33 2.51 -7.46
N MET A 166 4.35 2.85 -8.26
CA MET A 166 5.24 1.85 -8.88
C MET A 166 5.97 1.04 -7.81
N LYS A 167 6.48 1.69 -6.76
CA LYS A 167 7.15 1.02 -5.64
C LYS A 167 6.18 0.16 -4.82
N ALA A 168 4.95 0.63 -4.59
CA ALA A 168 3.92 -0.13 -3.89
C ALA A 168 3.47 -1.36 -4.70
N LEU A 169 3.38 -1.27 -6.03
CA LEU A 169 3.13 -2.41 -6.90
C LEU A 169 4.32 -3.38 -6.94
N ALA A 170 5.57 -2.87 -6.88
CA ALA A 170 6.76 -3.72 -6.73
C ALA A 170 6.74 -4.48 -5.39
N MET A 171 6.36 -3.82 -4.30
CA MET A 171 6.16 -4.46 -3.01
C MET A 171 5.10 -5.57 -3.10
N ALA A 172 3.94 -5.30 -3.71
CA ALA A 172 2.90 -6.30 -3.89
C ALA A 172 3.38 -7.47 -4.79
N GLY A 173 4.12 -7.19 -5.86
CA GLY A 173 4.76 -8.21 -6.70
C GLY A 173 5.77 -9.07 -5.95
N ALA A 174 6.53 -8.48 -5.01
CA ALA A 174 7.43 -9.21 -4.13
C ALA A 174 6.68 -10.18 -3.19
N TRP A 175 5.48 -9.82 -2.73
CA TRP A 175 4.67 -10.68 -1.87
C TRP A 175 3.92 -11.77 -2.63
N PHE A 176 3.37 -11.47 -3.80
CA PHE A 176 2.46 -12.37 -4.54
C PHE A 176 3.10 -13.06 -5.75
N GLY A 177 4.34 -12.70 -6.11
CA GLY A 177 5.08 -13.28 -7.22
C GLY A 177 4.74 -12.69 -8.60
N LEU A 178 5.45 -13.16 -9.62
CA LEU A 178 5.35 -12.63 -10.99
C LEU A 178 3.96 -12.81 -11.60
N ALA A 179 3.34 -13.96 -11.40
CA ALA A 179 2.02 -14.28 -11.96
C ALA A 179 0.91 -13.33 -11.45
N ALA A 180 1.10 -12.71 -10.29
CA ALA A 180 0.15 -11.76 -9.71
C ALA A 180 0.17 -10.38 -10.38
N VAL A 181 1.29 -9.99 -10.99
CA VAL A 181 1.52 -8.61 -11.47
C VAL A 181 0.47 -8.11 -12.45
N PRO A 182 0.02 -8.87 -13.47
CA PRO A 182 -1.02 -8.41 -14.38
C PRO A 182 -2.36 -8.12 -13.68
N VAL A 183 -2.76 -8.97 -12.74
CA VAL A 183 -4.00 -8.81 -11.97
C VAL A 183 -3.87 -7.62 -11.03
N LEU A 184 -2.76 -7.50 -10.30
CA LEU A 184 -2.48 -6.37 -9.41
C LEU A 184 -2.50 -5.04 -10.15
N LEU A 185 -1.81 -4.95 -11.29
CA LEU A 185 -1.77 -3.73 -12.10
C LEU A 185 -3.14 -3.39 -12.68
N GLY A 186 -3.84 -4.37 -13.25
CA GLY A 186 -5.17 -4.18 -13.82
C GLY A 186 -6.19 -3.73 -12.76
N ALA A 187 -6.24 -4.43 -11.62
CA ALA A 187 -7.13 -4.08 -10.53
C ALA A 187 -6.77 -2.72 -9.89
N PHE A 188 -5.47 -2.40 -9.78
CA PHE A 188 -5.02 -1.07 -9.33
C PHE A 188 -5.53 0.04 -10.26
N LEU A 189 -5.34 -0.10 -11.57
CA LEU A 189 -5.77 0.90 -12.55
C LEU A 189 -7.29 1.11 -12.53
N VAL A 190 -8.06 0.00 -12.55
CA VAL A 190 -9.53 0.08 -12.47
C VAL A 190 -9.97 0.76 -11.18
N SER A 191 -9.42 0.35 -10.04
CA SER A 191 -9.77 0.91 -8.73
C SER A 191 -9.36 2.38 -8.60
N ALA A 192 -8.18 2.75 -9.13
CA ALA A 192 -7.69 4.12 -9.12
C ALA A 192 -8.59 5.05 -9.95
N VAL A 193 -8.98 4.60 -11.15
CA VAL A 193 -9.91 5.35 -12.01
C VAL A 193 -11.29 5.48 -11.36
N ALA A 194 -11.85 4.37 -10.84
CA ALA A 194 -13.13 4.37 -10.15
C ALA A 194 -13.13 5.31 -8.94
N TYR A 195 -12.06 5.25 -8.15
CA TYR A 195 -11.89 6.13 -6.99
C TYR A 195 -11.74 7.60 -7.40
N ALA A 196 -10.99 7.89 -8.47
CA ALA A 196 -10.84 9.25 -8.99
C ALA A 196 -12.17 9.84 -9.47
N ILE A 197 -12.99 9.04 -10.17
CA ILE A 197 -14.33 9.45 -10.61
C ILE A 197 -15.22 9.74 -9.39
N LEU A 198 -15.25 8.81 -8.42
CA LEU A 198 -16.04 8.96 -7.20
C LEU A 198 -15.60 10.19 -6.39
N ALA A 199 -14.30 10.40 -6.25
CA ALA A 199 -13.75 11.55 -5.55
C ALA A 199 -14.15 12.88 -6.22
N LYS A 200 -14.14 12.95 -7.54
CA LYS A 200 -14.62 14.13 -8.29
C LYS A 200 -16.12 14.39 -8.12
N LEU A 201 -16.92 13.32 -8.00
CA LEU A 201 -18.37 13.45 -7.81
C LEU A 201 -18.73 13.94 -6.39
N ILE A 202 -17.92 13.57 -5.39
CA ILE A 202 -18.21 13.86 -3.97
C ILE A 202 -17.46 15.12 -3.50
N ARG A 203 -16.23 15.32 -3.96
CA ARG A 203 -15.35 16.43 -3.54
C ARG A 203 -15.23 17.45 -4.66
N GLN A 204 -15.84 18.60 -4.49
CA GLN A 204 -15.53 19.77 -5.31
C GLN A 204 -14.19 20.36 -4.84
N GLY A 205 -13.10 20.12 -5.57
CA GLY A 205 -11.94 21.00 -5.51
C GLY A 205 -10.57 20.46 -5.06
N SER A 206 -10.29 19.16 -5.00
CA SER A 206 -8.89 18.69 -4.81
C SER A 206 -8.39 17.91 -6.03
N ASP A 207 -7.26 18.37 -6.63
CA ASP A 207 -6.62 17.70 -7.76
C ASP A 207 -5.86 16.42 -7.38
N LEU A 208 -5.55 16.23 -6.09
CA LEU A 208 -4.83 15.07 -5.57
C LEU A 208 -5.79 13.98 -5.10
N VAL A 209 -5.71 12.82 -5.77
CA VAL A 209 -6.50 11.62 -5.44
C VAL A 209 -5.59 10.61 -4.74
N PRO A 210 -5.87 10.24 -3.46
CA PRO A 210 -5.10 9.21 -2.76
C PRO A 210 -5.25 7.86 -3.46
N THR A 211 -4.14 7.18 -3.75
CA THR A 211 -4.10 5.88 -4.45
C THR A 211 -4.05 4.68 -3.50
N GLY A 212 -3.85 4.92 -2.19
CA GLY A 212 -3.82 3.86 -1.17
C GLY A 212 -5.02 2.92 -1.20
N PRO A 213 -6.28 3.42 -1.32
CA PRO A 213 -7.44 2.55 -1.47
C PRO A 213 -7.38 1.64 -2.70
N ALA A 214 -6.78 2.11 -3.82
CA ALA A 214 -6.63 1.32 -5.02
C ALA A 214 -5.62 0.17 -4.83
N HIS A 215 -4.52 0.39 -4.10
CA HIS A 215 -3.57 -0.68 -3.75
C HIS A 215 -4.20 -1.75 -2.86
N LEU A 216 -5.01 -1.35 -1.88
CA LEU A 216 -5.74 -2.29 -1.04
C LEU A 216 -6.75 -3.11 -1.86
N ALA A 217 -7.54 -2.45 -2.70
CA ALA A 217 -8.50 -3.12 -3.57
C ALA A 217 -7.83 -4.09 -4.55
N ALA A 218 -6.69 -3.70 -5.16
CA ALA A 218 -5.92 -4.56 -6.05
C ALA A 218 -5.40 -5.81 -5.34
N SER A 219 -4.87 -5.67 -4.14
CA SER A 219 -4.34 -6.78 -3.35
C SER A 219 -5.45 -7.74 -2.90
N LEU A 220 -6.62 -7.22 -2.53
CA LEU A 220 -7.79 -8.03 -2.20
C LEU A 220 -8.37 -8.72 -3.44
N ALA A 221 -8.45 -8.03 -4.57
CA ALA A 221 -8.90 -8.62 -5.83
C ALA A 221 -8.00 -9.78 -6.25
N PHE A 222 -6.67 -9.64 -6.11
CA PHE A 222 -5.75 -10.74 -6.37
C PHE A 222 -5.97 -11.91 -5.42
N LEU A 223 -6.17 -11.66 -4.14
CA LEU A 223 -6.40 -12.70 -3.14
C LEU A 223 -7.68 -13.51 -3.45
N LEU A 224 -8.76 -12.84 -3.86
CA LEU A 224 -10.00 -13.48 -4.30
C LEU A 224 -9.78 -14.28 -5.58
N TYR A 225 -9.10 -13.71 -6.58
CA TYR A 225 -8.75 -14.38 -7.82
C TYR A 225 -7.93 -15.65 -7.59
N ALA A 226 -6.89 -15.58 -6.76
CA ALA A 226 -6.01 -16.71 -6.44
C ALA A 226 -6.72 -17.84 -5.70
N ARG A 227 -7.82 -17.55 -5.03
CA ARG A 227 -8.66 -18.52 -4.30
C ARG A 227 -9.83 -19.06 -5.14
N GLY A 228 -10.04 -18.55 -6.35
CA GLY A 228 -11.14 -18.97 -7.23
C GLY A 228 -12.51 -18.50 -6.72
N LEU A 229 -12.58 -17.39 -5.98
CA LEU A 229 -13.80 -16.77 -5.46
C LEU A 229 -14.27 -15.62 -6.34
#